data_87d738d95201ce32a58cfa913ef5d8ac
#
_entry.id   87d738d95201ce32a58cfa913ef5d8ac
#
_cell.length_a   1.000
_cell.length_b   1.000
_cell.length_c   1.000
_cell.angle_alpha   90.00
_cell.angle_beta   90.00
_cell.angle_gamma   90.00
#
_symmetry.space_group_name_H-M   'P 1'
#
loop_
_entity.id
_entity.type
_entity.pdbx_description
1 polymer ?
#
loop_
_entity_poly.entity_id
_entity_poly.type
_entity_poly.pdbx_seq_one_letter_code
_entity_poly.pdbx_strand_id
1 'polypeptide(L)'
;MLRTDRMHGVIKDGGFKPNIIPSYTSSEWYLRSLNEEGLNKLEQDFLNFVNGAAIATKCKSDVTSPDFRYQEILNNETMFKLFMENCNDIGRDMPLRDPAKLGLGSTDMGNISFAMPSIHPMLAIDSGDAVNHQPEFAAATIKDGGHKAIFDGAYGMGATIIDLAEKNLWNQL
;
A
#
# COMPACT_ATOMS: atom_id res chain seq x y z
N MET A 1 -17.18 -4.05 -8.92
CA MET A 1 -15.91 -3.28 -8.74
C MET A 1 -16.22 -1.82 -8.48
N LEU A 2 -15.59 -1.23 -7.46
CA LEU A 2 -15.61 0.21 -7.21
C LEU A 2 -14.61 0.92 -8.13
N ARG A 3 -14.76 2.25 -8.28
CA ARG A 3 -13.81 3.04 -9.10
C ARG A 3 -12.36 3.01 -8.58
N THR A 4 -12.21 2.75 -7.30
CA THR A 4 -10.93 2.66 -6.58
C THR A 4 -10.31 1.26 -6.61
N ASP A 5 -11.08 0.24 -6.98
CA ASP A 5 -10.57 -1.13 -7.04
C ASP A 5 -9.56 -1.31 -8.17
N ARG A 6 -8.63 -2.20 -7.96
CA ARG A 6 -7.62 -2.59 -8.95
C ARG A 6 -7.48 -4.10 -9.00
N MET A 7 -7.41 -4.63 -10.21
CA MET A 7 -6.99 -6.00 -10.50
C MET A 7 -5.78 -5.92 -11.42
N HIS A 8 -4.66 -6.43 -10.97
CA HIS A 8 -3.41 -6.47 -11.73
C HIS A 8 -3.02 -7.92 -11.93
N GLY A 9 -2.79 -8.33 -13.17
CA GLY A 9 -2.46 -9.71 -13.45
C GLY A 9 -1.31 -9.85 -14.43
N VAL A 10 -0.60 -10.96 -14.29
CA VAL A 10 0.43 -11.41 -15.22
C VAL A 10 0.20 -12.88 -15.55
N ILE A 11 0.30 -13.23 -16.83
CA ILE A 11 0.29 -14.62 -17.27
C ILE A 11 1.69 -15.19 -17.00
N LYS A 12 1.76 -16.21 -16.16
CA LYS A 12 3.02 -16.90 -15.82
C LYS A 12 3.32 -18.01 -16.83
N ASP A 13 2.30 -18.76 -17.24
CA ASP A 13 2.38 -19.77 -18.25
C ASP A 13 1.14 -19.67 -19.17
N GLY A 14 1.34 -19.36 -20.43
CA GLY A 14 0.30 -19.21 -21.45
C GLY A 14 0.42 -20.21 -22.61
N GLY A 15 1.30 -21.21 -22.48
CA GLY A 15 1.63 -22.13 -23.57
C GLY A 15 2.80 -21.65 -24.43
N PHE A 16 3.18 -22.44 -25.46
CA PHE A 16 4.43 -22.20 -26.21
C PHE A 16 4.26 -22.01 -27.72
N LYS A 17 3.11 -22.37 -28.30
CA LYS A 17 2.81 -22.18 -29.72
C LYS A 17 1.36 -21.79 -29.94
N PRO A 18 1.07 -20.86 -30.89
CA PRO A 18 -0.27 -20.34 -31.10
C PRO A 18 -1.28 -21.38 -31.64
N ASN A 19 -0.81 -22.44 -32.26
CA ASN A 19 -1.64 -23.51 -32.84
C ASN A 19 -1.78 -24.74 -31.94
N ILE A 20 -1.31 -24.65 -30.70
CA ILE A 20 -1.40 -25.77 -29.72
C ILE A 20 -2.14 -25.24 -28.49
N ILE A 21 -3.26 -25.88 -28.17
CA ILE A 21 -4.00 -25.58 -26.94
C ILE A 21 -3.17 -26.15 -25.77
N PRO A 22 -2.74 -25.32 -24.83
CA PRO A 22 -1.97 -25.77 -23.67
C PRO A 22 -2.82 -26.64 -22.74
N SER A 23 -2.23 -27.68 -22.18
CA SER A 23 -2.88 -28.50 -21.15
C SER A 23 -2.92 -27.84 -19.77
N TYR A 24 -2.10 -26.81 -19.57
CA TYR A 24 -1.97 -26.05 -18.34
C TYR A 24 -1.64 -24.60 -18.67
N THR A 25 -2.24 -23.69 -17.93
CA THR A 25 -1.90 -22.25 -17.93
C THR A 25 -1.96 -21.73 -16.51
N SER A 26 -1.18 -20.70 -16.20
CA SER A 26 -1.22 -20.05 -14.89
C SER A 26 -1.08 -18.55 -15.01
N SER A 27 -1.68 -17.85 -14.05
CA SER A 27 -1.59 -16.39 -13.90
C SER A 27 -1.55 -16.04 -12.43
N GLU A 28 -0.90 -14.91 -12.13
CA GLU A 28 -0.81 -14.34 -10.79
C GLU A 28 -1.52 -12.99 -10.79
N TRP A 29 -2.31 -12.73 -9.75
CA TRP A 29 -3.15 -11.56 -9.68
C TRP A 29 -3.02 -10.86 -8.32
N TYR A 30 -2.93 -9.53 -8.34
CA TYR A 30 -3.08 -8.69 -7.17
C TYR A 30 -4.43 -7.99 -7.21
N LEU A 31 -5.20 -8.16 -6.15
CA LEU A 31 -6.46 -7.48 -5.92
C LEU A 31 -6.24 -6.38 -4.89
N ARG A 32 -6.73 -5.17 -5.17
CA ARG A 32 -6.59 -4.02 -4.26
C ARG A 32 -7.90 -3.30 -4.14
N SER A 33 -8.27 -2.93 -2.92
CA SER A 33 -9.39 -2.07 -2.59
C SER A 33 -9.01 -1.09 -1.48
N LEU A 34 -9.86 -0.11 -1.16
CA LEU A 34 -9.58 0.88 -0.13
C LEU A 34 -9.62 0.32 1.28
N ASN A 35 -10.42 -0.74 1.49
CA ASN A 35 -10.62 -1.37 2.78
C ASN A 35 -10.92 -2.86 2.63
N GLU A 36 -10.96 -3.57 3.76
CA GLU A 36 -11.18 -5.02 3.80
C GLU A 36 -12.54 -5.41 3.22
N GLU A 37 -13.62 -4.67 3.50
CA GLU A 37 -14.96 -4.95 2.95
C GLU A 37 -14.95 -4.92 1.42
N GLY A 38 -14.35 -3.88 0.83
CA GLY A 38 -14.19 -3.75 -0.60
C GLY A 38 -13.32 -4.85 -1.20
N LEU A 39 -12.24 -5.23 -0.50
CA LEU A 39 -11.37 -6.32 -0.92
C LEU A 39 -12.08 -7.67 -0.93
N ASN A 40 -12.86 -7.98 0.09
CA ASN A 40 -13.65 -9.22 0.16
C ASN A 40 -14.64 -9.32 -1.00
N LYS A 41 -15.32 -8.21 -1.31
CA LYS A 41 -16.22 -8.15 -2.47
C LYS A 41 -15.48 -8.34 -3.79
N LEU A 42 -14.34 -7.67 -3.95
CA LEU A 42 -13.52 -7.76 -5.15
C LEU A 42 -12.98 -9.17 -5.38
N GLU A 43 -12.58 -9.86 -4.32
CA GLU A 43 -12.16 -11.26 -4.39
C GLU A 43 -13.31 -12.18 -4.82
N GLN A 44 -14.51 -11.98 -4.27
CA GLN A 44 -15.65 -12.75 -4.69
C GLN A 44 -16.00 -12.52 -6.17
N ASP A 45 -15.95 -11.27 -6.64
CA ASP A 45 -16.10 -10.93 -8.06
C ASP A 45 -15.04 -11.64 -8.92
N PHE A 46 -13.78 -11.63 -8.48
CA PHE A 46 -12.68 -12.30 -9.17
C PHE A 46 -12.89 -13.81 -9.27
N LEU A 47 -13.28 -14.47 -8.18
CA LEU A 47 -13.60 -15.90 -8.17
C LEU A 47 -14.76 -16.23 -9.13
N ASN A 48 -15.77 -15.38 -9.19
CA ASN A 48 -16.88 -15.53 -10.13
C ASN A 48 -16.40 -15.39 -11.59
N PHE A 49 -15.49 -14.47 -11.89
CA PHE A 49 -14.90 -14.33 -13.23
C PHE A 49 -14.09 -15.57 -13.61
N VAL A 50 -13.26 -16.09 -12.73
CA VAL A 50 -12.47 -17.30 -12.96
C VAL A 50 -13.38 -18.49 -13.21
N ASN A 51 -14.39 -18.70 -12.37
CA ASN A 51 -15.35 -19.79 -12.51
C ASN A 51 -16.17 -19.67 -13.80
N GLY A 52 -16.63 -18.45 -14.13
CA GLY A 52 -17.34 -18.20 -15.39
C GLY A 52 -16.49 -18.51 -16.62
N ALA A 53 -15.22 -18.11 -16.62
CA ALA A 53 -14.28 -18.42 -17.69
C ALA A 53 -14.03 -19.93 -17.82
N ALA A 54 -13.84 -20.63 -16.70
CA ALA A 54 -13.63 -22.07 -16.67
C ALA A 54 -14.84 -22.84 -17.25
N ILE A 55 -16.06 -22.44 -16.86
CA ILE A 55 -17.30 -23.03 -17.39
C ILE A 55 -17.41 -22.80 -18.90
N ALA A 56 -17.17 -21.56 -19.37
CA ALA A 56 -17.30 -21.18 -20.77
C ALA A 56 -16.30 -21.95 -21.66
N THR A 57 -15.12 -22.23 -21.16
CA THR A 57 -14.03 -22.92 -21.90
C THR A 57 -13.98 -24.42 -21.61
N LYS A 58 -14.84 -24.93 -20.75
CA LYS A 58 -14.85 -26.33 -20.27
C LYS A 58 -13.51 -26.77 -19.63
N CYS A 59 -12.81 -25.82 -19.03
CA CYS A 59 -11.59 -26.04 -18.26
C CYS A 59 -11.89 -26.25 -16.78
N LYS A 60 -10.90 -26.74 -16.04
CA LYS A 60 -10.89 -26.70 -14.58
C LYS A 60 -10.05 -25.50 -14.14
N SER A 61 -10.49 -24.82 -13.11
CA SER A 61 -9.72 -23.78 -12.45
C SER A 61 -9.38 -24.17 -11.03
N ASP A 62 -8.20 -23.77 -10.59
CA ASP A 62 -7.75 -23.85 -9.22
C ASP A 62 -7.21 -22.48 -8.83
N VAL A 63 -7.69 -21.94 -7.69
CA VAL A 63 -7.31 -20.61 -7.21
C VAL A 63 -6.76 -20.76 -5.80
N THR A 64 -5.51 -20.34 -5.62
CA THR A 64 -4.84 -20.32 -4.33
C THR A 64 -4.62 -18.89 -3.89
N SER A 65 -4.93 -18.57 -2.64
CA SER A 65 -4.63 -17.28 -2.01
C SER A 65 -3.56 -17.46 -0.94
N PRO A 66 -2.73 -16.45 -0.66
CA PRO A 66 -1.83 -16.50 0.48
C PRO A 66 -2.61 -16.55 1.80
N ASP A 67 -1.98 -17.09 2.85
CA ASP A 67 -2.59 -17.24 4.17
C ASP A 67 -2.83 -15.91 4.89
N PHE A 68 -2.19 -14.83 4.45
CA PHE A 68 -2.33 -13.50 5.04
C PHE A 68 -2.62 -12.43 3.98
N ARG A 69 -3.28 -11.37 4.41
CA ARG A 69 -3.60 -10.19 3.59
C ARG A 69 -3.03 -8.94 4.24
N TYR A 70 -2.70 -7.97 3.42
CA TYR A 70 -2.42 -6.62 3.91
C TYR A 70 -3.73 -5.87 4.10
N GLN A 71 -3.94 -5.35 5.30
CA GLN A 71 -5.08 -4.51 5.64
C GLN A 71 -4.80 -3.05 5.26
N GLU A 72 -5.85 -2.24 5.18
CA GLU A 72 -5.71 -0.79 5.09
C GLU A 72 -5.02 -0.21 6.32
N ILE A 73 -4.40 0.97 6.18
CA ILE A 73 -3.77 1.65 7.31
C ILE A 73 -4.81 2.42 8.10
N LEU A 74 -4.91 2.13 9.39
CA LEU A 74 -5.69 2.88 10.36
C LEU A 74 -4.74 3.82 11.13
N ASN A 75 -4.55 5.04 10.64
CA ASN A 75 -3.69 6.00 11.31
C ASN A 75 -4.31 6.49 12.63
N ASN A 76 -3.52 6.47 13.70
CA ASN A 76 -3.91 7.10 14.96
C ASN A 76 -3.91 8.63 14.81
N GLU A 77 -5.07 9.25 15.04
CA GLU A 77 -5.28 10.66 14.76
C GLU A 77 -4.42 11.58 15.63
N THR A 78 -4.23 11.25 16.91
CA THR A 78 -3.41 12.03 17.84
C THR A 78 -1.94 12.00 17.42
N MET A 79 -1.38 10.82 17.18
CA MET A 79 0.00 10.67 16.71
C MET A 79 0.22 11.39 15.37
N PHE A 80 -0.73 11.26 14.47
CA PHE A 80 -0.65 11.87 13.14
C PHE A 80 -0.62 13.40 13.19
N LYS A 81 -1.48 14.03 14.00
CA LYS A 81 -1.49 15.48 14.19
C LYS A 81 -0.17 15.99 14.76
N LEU A 82 0.32 15.35 15.83
CA LEU A 82 1.59 15.71 16.45
C LEU A 82 2.77 15.56 15.47
N PHE A 83 2.80 14.48 14.70
CA PHE A 83 3.85 14.28 13.71
C PHE A 83 3.85 15.37 12.64
N MET A 84 2.65 15.77 12.15
CA MET A 84 2.52 16.85 11.18
C MET A 84 3.00 18.18 11.76
N GLU A 85 2.57 18.53 12.97
CA GLU A 85 2.97 19.77 13.65
C GLU A 85 4.50 19.82 13.79
N ASN A 86 5.10 18.77 14.33
CA ASN A 86 6.55 18.68 14.51
C ASN A 86 7.34 18.75 13.20
N CYS A 87 6.84 18.16 12.13
CA CYS A 87 7.46 18.28 10.81
C CYS A 87 7.34 19.70 10.24
N ASN A 88 6.18 20.34 10.41
CA ASN A 88 5.96 21.72 9.98
C ASN A 88 6.89 22.72 10.70
N ASP A 89 7.16 22.51 12.00
CA ASP A 89 8.05 23.34 12.80
C ASP A 89 9.49 23.39 12.26
N ILE A 90 9.93 22.33 11.59
CA ILE A 90 11.24 22.29 10.92
C ILE A 90 11.16 22.64 9.42
N GLY A 91 10.02 23.20 8.98
CA GLY A 91 9.81 23.66 7.61
C GLY A 91 9.54 22.53 6.61
N ARG A 92 9.13 21.36 7.07
CA ARG A 92 8.69 20.26 6.20
C ARG A 92 7.16 20.28 6.12
N ASP A 93 6.67 20.81 5.01
CA ASP A 93 5.22 20.79 4.72
C ASP A 93 4.70 19.34 4.58
N MET A 94 3.68 19.02 5.36
CA MET A 94 3.03 17.70 5.41
C MET A 94 1.56 17.81 4.96
N PRO A 95 1.30 17.96 3.64
CA PRO A 95 -0.06 18.13 3.15
C PRO A 95 -0.86 16.84 3.32
N LEU A 96 -2.09 16.99 3.80
CA LEU A 96 -3.08 15.91 3.76
C LEU A 96 -3.42 15.57 2.32
N ARG A 97 -3.22 14.32 1.95
CA ARG A 97 -3.58 13.82 0.62
C ARG A 97 -4.80 12.92 0.71
N ASP A 98 -5.70 13.09 -0.24
CA ASP A 98 -6.87 12.22 -0.41
C ASP A 98 -6.39 10.79 -0.78
N PRO A 99 -6.66 9.77 0.06
CA PRO A 99 -6.26 8.39 -0.22
C PRO A 99 -6.79 7.86 -1.55
N ALA A 100 -7.96 8.33 -2.00
CA ALA A 100 -8.55 7.93 -3.27
C ALA A 100 -7.76 8.44 -4.50
N LYS A 101 -6.93 9.47 -4.31
CA LYS A 101 -6.06 10.05 -5.35
C LYS A 101 -4.64 9.52 -5.30
N LEU A 102 -4.26 8.88 -4.20
CA LEU A 102 -2.98 8.19 -4.07
C LEU A 102 -3.07 6.82 -4.76
N GLY A 103 -1.99 6.42 -5.42
CA GLY A 103 -1.89 5.02 -5.85
C GLY A 103 -2.01 4.08 -4.64
N LEU A 104 -2.84 3.04 -4.76
CA LEU A 104 -2.97 2.05 -3.70
C LEU A 104 -1.65 1.26 -3.57
N GLY A 105 -0.84 1.60 -2.59
CA GLY A 105 0.29 0.80 -2.14
C GLY A 105 -0.16 -0.38 -1.28
N SER A 106 0.76 -1.28 -0.96
CA SER A 106 0.55 -2.33 0.04
C SER A 106 1.69 -2.31 1.02
N THR A 107 1.37 -2.49 2.29
CA THR A 107 2.34 -2.57 3.37
C THR A 107 1.73 -3.36 4.53
N ASP A 108 2.54 -4.13 5.24
CA ASP A 108 2.17 -4.83 6.47
C ASP A 108 1.89 -3.88 7.65
N MET A 109 2.27 -2.60 7.52
CA MET A 109 1.90 -1.57 8.51
C MET A 109 0.37 -1.42 8.66
N GLY A 110 -0.42 -1.79 7.65
CA GLY A 110 -1.87 -1.91 7.80
C GLY A 110 -2.23 -2.84 8.95
N ASN A 111 -1.73 -4.08 8.91
CA ASN A 111 -1.98 -5.09 9.95
C ASN A 111 -1.49 -4.63 11.34
N ILE A 112 -0.34 -3.94 11.41
CA ILE A 112 0.18 -3.37 12.67
C ILE A 112 -0.78 -2.31 13.22
N SER A 113 -1.33 -1.46 12.34
CA SER A 113 -2.22 -0.36 12.76
C SER A 113 -3.55 -0.83 13.35
N PHE A 114 -3.99 -2.06 13.06
CA PHE A 114 -5.14 -2.69 13.71
C PHE A 114 -4.78 -3.34 15.06
N ALA A 115 -3.50 -3.65 15.28
CA ALA A 115 -3.04 -4.28 16.51
C ALA A 115 -2.60 -3.25 17.57
N MET A 116 -2.11 -2.09 17.16
CA MET A 116 -1.64 -1.03 18.05
C MET A 116 -1.71 0.35 17.41
N PRO A 117 -1.82 1.43 18.21
CA PRO A 117 -1.77 2.79 17.70
C PRO A 117 -0.53 3.03 16.83
N SER A 118 -0.75 3.41 15.59
CA SER A 118 0.32 3.54 14.59
C SER A 118 0.05 4.67 13.62
N ILE A 119 1.09 5.19 13.00
CA ILE A 119 1.05 6.06 11.83
C ILE A 119 2.07 5.59 10.80
N HIS A 120 1.79 5.83 9.53
CA HIS A 120 2.72 5.54 8.44
C HIS A 120 2.85 6.74 7.50
N PRO A 121 3.53 7.83 7.95
CA PRO A 121 3.69 9.02 7.17
C PRO A 121 4.68 8.80 6.01
N MET A 122 4.43 9.49 4.90
CA MET A 122 5.32 9.51 3.74
C MET A 122 6.04 10.83 3.66
N LEU A 123 7.36 10.80 3.59
CA LEU A 123 8.19 11.97 3.42
C LEU A 123 8.69 12.07 1.97
N ALA A 124 8.51 13.24 1.37
CA ALA A 124 9.05 13.51 0.05
C ALA A 124 10.58 13.62 0.10
N ILE A 125 11.25 13.10 -0.93
CA ILE A 125 12.65 13.36 -1.24
C ILE A 125 12.71 14.18 -2.53
N ASP A 126 13.84 14.81 -2.80
CA ASP A 126 14.03 15.53 -4.07
C ASP A 126 14.39 14.53 -5.17
N SER A 127 13.36 13.88 -5.73
CA SER A 127 13.49 12.89 -6.79
C SER A 127 13.11 13.40 -8.19
N GLY A 128 12.77 14.71 -8.34
CA GLY A 128 12.23 15.24 -9.58
C GLY A 128 10.95 14.48 -9.99
N ASP A 129 10.87 14.04 -11.23
CA ASP A 129 9.71 13.30 -11.75
C ASP A 129 9.77 11.78 -11.46
N ALA A 130 10.85 11.30 -10.83
CA ALA A 130 11.00 9.88 -10.55
C ALA A 130 10.07 9.42 -9.42
N VAL A 131 9.43 8.28 -9.63
CA VAL A 131 8.53 7.63 -8.66
C VAL A 131 9.15 6.37 -8.08
N ASN A 132 8.58 5.87 -7.00
CA ASN A 132 9.03 4.63 -6.35
C ASN A 132 9.21 3.49 -7.35
N HIS A 133 10.16 2.61 -7.09
CA HIS A 133 10.53 1.45 -7.92
C HIS A 133 11.24 1.79 -9.25
N GLN A 134 11.68 3.03 -9.45
CA GLN A 134 12.51 3.44 -10.59
C GLN A 134 13.98 3.58 -10.16
N PRO A 135 14.96 3.27 -11.04
CA PRO A 135 16.37 3.46 -10.75
C PRO A 135 16.73 4.91 -10.39
N GLU A 136 16.08 5.87 -11.04
CA GLU A 136 16.27 7.31 -10.79
C GLU A 136 15.79 7.71 -9.38
N PHE A 137 14.70 7.11 -8.90
CA PHE A 137 14.24 7.29 -7.53
C PHE A 137 15.24 6.70 -6.53
N ALA A 138 15.74 5.49 -6.78
CA ALA A 138 16.77 4.87 -5.96
C ALA A 138 18.04 5.73 -5.90
N ALA A 139 18.45 6.32 -7.03
CA ALA A 139 19.57 7.24 -7.07
C ALA A 139 19.33 8.56 -6.32
N ALA A 140 18.07 9.00 -6.18
CA ALA A 140 17.73 10.20 -5.41
C ALA A 140 17.81 9.97 -3.89
N THR A 141 17.58 8.74 -3.41
CA THR A 141 17.61 8.43 -1.96
C THR A 141 18.96 8.69 -1.29
N ILE A 142 20.07 8.62 -2.04
CA ILE A 142 21.43 8.84 -1.55
C ILE A 142 21.94 10.28 -1.75
N LYS A 143 21.07 11.19 -2.20
CA LYS A 143 21.37 12.62 -2.35
C LYS A 143 20.91 13.41 -1.11
N ASP A 144 21.23 14.71 -1.10
CA ASP A 144 20.95 15.61 0.02
C ASP A 144 19.45 15.59 0.43
N GLY A 145 18.52 15.55 -0.54
CA GLY A 145 17.09 15.47 -0.28
C GLY A 145 16.69 14.17 0.43
N GLY A 146 17.30 13.04 0.04
CA GLY A 146 17.10 11.75 0.72
C GLY A 146 17.69 11.75 2.13
N HIS A 147 18.92 12.24 2.30
CA HIS A 147 19.55 12.37 3.61
C HIS A 147 18.74 13.30 4.53
N LYS A 148 18.30 14.47 4.00
CA LYS A 148 17.45 15.39 4.76
C LYS A 148 16.16 14.71 5.23
N ALA A 149 15.51 13.91 4.38
CA ALA A 149 14.28 13.21 4.74
C ALA A 149 14.48 12.22 5.91
N ILE A 150 15.66 11.57 6.02
CA ILE A 150 15.99 10.69 7.15
C ILE A 150 16.03 11.49 8.45
N PHE A 151 16.71 12.65 8.48
CA PHE A 151 16.79 13.49 9.68
C PHE A 151 15.44 14.10 10.05
N ASP A 152 14.69 14.60 9.07
CA ASP A 152 13.37 15.20 9.30
C ASP A 152 12.38 14.14 9.84
N GLY A 153 12.41 12.92 9.28
CA GLY A 153 11.58 11.82 9.75
C GLY A 153 11.94 11.37 11.17
N ALA A 154 13.24 11.26 11.46
CA ALA A 154 13.72 10.92 12.79
C ALA A 154 13.32 11.99 13.83
N TYR A 155 13.43 13.28 13.47
CA TYR A 155 12.97 14.39 14.30
C TYR A 155 11.46 14.31 14.53
N GLY A 156 10.65 14.20 13.47
CA GLY A 156 9.20 14.13 13.59
C GLY A 156 8.72 12.98 14.48
N MET A 157 9.32 11.79 14.34
CA MET A 157 9.00 10.65 15.19
C MET A 157 9.43 10.88 16.65
N GLY A 158 10.66 11.34 16.87
CA GLY A 158 11.19 11.61 18.21
C GLY A 158 10.39 12.69 18.95
N ALA A 159 10.13 13.80 18.29
CA ALA A 159 9.33 14.90 18.86
C ALA A 159 7.89 14.46 19.16
N THR A 160 7.28 13.63 18.31
CA THR A 160 5.95 13.05 18.57
C THR A 160 5.93 12.22 19.86
N ILE A 161 6.95 11.40 20.09
CA ILE A 161 7.05 10.60 21.33
C ILE A 161 7.21 11.52 22.56
N ILE A 162 8.02 12.55 22.46
CA ILE A 162 8.21 13.54 23.53
C ILE A 162 6.90 14.26 23.83
N ASP A 163 6.18 14.72 22.81
CA ASP A 163 4.89 15.39 22.98
C ASP A 163 3.84 14.48 23.64
N LEU A 164 3.78 13.22 23.25
CA LEU A 164 2.88 12.23 23.87
C LEU A 164 3.17 12.10 25.37
N ALA A 165 4.44 12.09 25.74
CA ALA A 165 4.88 11.95 27.13
C ALA A 165 4.62 13.24 27.93
N GLU A 166 5.06 14.41 27.42
CA GLU A 166 4.95 15.70 28.12
C GLU A 166 3.50 16.17 28.28
N LYS A 167 2.68 15.94 27.23
CA LYS A 167 1.25 16.31 27.23
C LYS A 167 0.36 15.23 27.85
N ASN A 168 0.95 14.10 28.29
CA ASN A 168 0.25 12.94 28.89
C ASN A 168 -0.91 12.42 28.02
N LEU A 169 -0.65 12.21 26.73
CA LEU A 169 -1.67 11.86 25.73
C LEU A 169 -1.79 10.34 25.48
N TRP A 170 -1.10 9.51 26.23
CA TRP A 170 -1.11 8.05 26.05
C TRP A 170 -2.50 7.42 26.09
N ASN A 171 -3.43 8.01 26.84
CA ASN A 171 -4.80 7.53 26.93
C ASN A 171 -5.68 7.93 25.74
N GLN A 172 -5.13 8.67 24.77
CA GLN A 172 -5.82 9.08 23.54
C GLN A 172 -5.36 8.25 22.32
N LEU A 173 -4.45 7.31 22.53
CA LEU A 173 -4.01 6.36 21.54
C LEU A 173 -4.88 5.10 21.58
#